data_d6349a6ca8a09ed475201c58ddb79a25
#
_entry.id   d6349a6ca8a09ed475201c58ddb79a25
#
_cell.length_a   1.000
_cell.length_b   1.000
_cell.length_c   1.000
_cell.angle_alpha   90.00
_cell.angle_beta   90.00
_cell.angle_gamma   90.00
#
_symmetry.space_group_name_H-M   'P 1'
#
loop_
_entity.id
_entity.type
_entity.pdbx_description
1 polymer ?
#
loop_
_entity_poly.entity_id
_entity_poly.type
_entity_poly.pdbx_seq_one_letter_code
_entity_poly.pdbx_strand_id
1 'polypeptide(L)'
;ETITYTNNSPLTLKYIWLQLDQNIFAKESINNLTRPWGGGDSSVDFSTLRRQNFMDKFEGGFQELSIKINNKSADTNLVGTHVRINLDQPLKPGESTSLDIEWAYALVEENAVRARNGYETFEDGNDIFLMAQWYPRVTVFSDYEGWHNKEFIGNGEFTLEFGDFEVDISVPSDHVVSATGVLLNENDVLNPIQKKRMKQARKSEKPMFIITPDEAYDNELEKSTDYKTWSFKAENVRDFAWASSRKFIWDAAGYKQDSKENPLVMAMSFYPKEGEPLWSKYSTEAVMHTMKVYSKYSFDYPYPTAQSVNGPVGGMEYPMITFNGPRTELEDDGTRTYSRSEKEFLIGVVIHEVGHIYYPMIVNSDERQWTWMDEGLNTFVQYLAEQEWDINYRSDRGEPRWMTEFMSSSYQVPIMTNSE
;
A
#
# COMPACT_ATOMS: atom_id res chain seq x y z
N GLU A 1 4.68 7.48 17.49
CA GLU A 1 4.70 8.59 16.52
C GLU A 1 4.45 9.93 17.19
N THR A 2 4.90 10.99 16.53
CA THR A 2 4.54 12.36 16.87
C THR A 2 3.88 13.00 15.66
N ILE A 3 2.64 13.47 15.81
CA ILE A 3 1.89 14.16 14.76
C ILE A 3 1.82 15.63 15.07
N THR A 4 2.26 16.50 14.17
CA THR A 4 1.96 17.94 14.20
C THR A 4 0.76 18.20 13.29
N TYR A 5 -0.39 18.51 13.89
CA TYR A 5 -1.63 18.83 13.14
C TYR A 5 -1.87 20.32 13.12
N THR A 6 -2.03 20.89 11.91
CA THR A 6 -2.38 22.29 11.69
C THR A 6 -3.81 22.40 11.19
N ASN A 7 -4.63 23.22 11.88
CA ASN A 7 -6.01 23.47 11.46
C ASN A 7 -6.04 24.47 10.30
N ASN A 8 -6.06 23.99 9.09
CA ASN A 8 -6.18 24.83 7.88
C ASN A 8 -7.64 25.17 7.52
N SER A 9 -8.62 24.65 8.28
CA SER A 9 -10.03 24.96 8.05
C SER A 9 -10.39 26.37 8.58
N PRO A 10 -11.50 26.97 8.11
CA PRO A 10 -11.99 28.25 8.65
C PRO A 10 -12.68 28.11 10.01
N LEU A 11 -12.82 26.90 10.54
CA LEU A 11 -13.56 26.63 11.78
C LEU A 11 -12.61 26.41 12.97
N THR A 12 -13.08 26.71 14.15
CA THR A 12 -12.39 26.38 15.40
C THR A 12 -12.72 24.94 15.79
N LEU A 13 -11.72 24.07 15.86
CA LEU A 13 -11.87 22.67 16.20
C LEU A 13 -11.81 22.46 17.71
N LYS A 14 -12.76 21.71 18.26
CA LYS A 14 -12.82 21.36 19.69
C LYS A 14 -12.30 19.96 19.99
N TYR A 15 -12.11 19.17 18.96
CA TYR A 15 -11.64 17.78 19.00
C TYR A 15 -10.99 17.42 17.65
N ILE A 16 -10.17 16.38 17.67
CA ILE A 16 -9.56 15.76 16.49
C ILE A 16 -9.99 14.28 16.46
N TRP A 17 -10.21 13.73 15.29
CA TRP A 17 -10.43 12.30 15.10
C TRP A 17 -9.18 11.63 14.49
N LEU A 18 -8.84 10.45 15.01
CA LEU A 18 -7.89 9.54 14.37
C LEU A 18 -8.60 8.28 13.91
N GLN A 19 -8.16 7.76 12.77
CA GLN A 19 -8.52 6.43 12.28
C GLN A 19 -7.62 5.39 12.93
N LEU A 20 -8.22 4.31 13.37
CA LEU A 20 -7.58 3.15 13.99
C LEU A 20 -7.96 1.89 13.21
N ASP A 21 -7.49 1.81 11.95
CA ASP A 21 -7.99 0.81 10.99
C ASP A 21 -7.76 -0.64 11.45
N GLN A 22 -6.69 -0.91 12.21
CA GLN A 22 -6.42 -2.23 12.75
C GLN A 22 -7.51 -2.72 13.72
N ASN A 23 -8.37 -1.83 14.24
CA ASN A 23 -9.52 -2.22 15.07
C ASN A 23 -10.58 -3.00 14.27
N ILE A 24 -10.51 -3.03 12.93
CA ILE A 24 -11.36 -3.93 12.11
C ILE A 24 -11.18 -5.40 12.50
N PHE A 25 -10.01 -5.77 13.02
CA PHE A 25 -9.68 -7.14 13.46
C PHE A 25 -10.00 -7.40 14.93
N ALA A 26 -10.51 -6.41 15.67
CA ALA A 26 -11.00 -6.65 17.04
C ALA A 26 -12.24 -7.56 17.02
N LYS A 27 -12.42 -8.36 18.07
CA LYS A 27 -13.57 -9.29 18.17
C LYS A 27 -14.91 -8.57 18.11
N GLU A 28 -15.00 -7.40 18.72
CA GLU A 28 -16.20 -6.57 18.81
C GLU A 28 -16.32 -5.56 17.65
N SER A 29 -15.45 -5.63 16.63
CA SER A 29 -15.56 -4.73 15.48
C SER A 29 -16.89 -4.90 14.75
N ILE A 30 -17.44 -3.82 14.24
CA ILE A 30 -18.70 -3.86 13.45
C ILE A 30 -18.52 -4.78 12.24
N ASN A 31 -17.37 -4.73 11.57
CA ASN A 31 -17.06 -5.64 10.47
C ASN A 31 -17.16 -7.11 10.87
N ASN A 32 -16.61 -7.48 12.03
CA ASN A 32 -16.64 -8.87 12.49
C ASN A 32 -18.05 -9.31 12.91
N LEU A 33 -18.80 -8.43 13.56
CA LEU A 33 -20.16 -8.71 14.06
C LEU A 33 -21.22 -8.72 12.94
N THR A 34 -21.04 -7.96 11.87
CA THR A 34 -22.05 -7.78 10.82
C THR A 34 -21.74 -8.55 9.53
N ARG A 35 -20.55 -9.13 9.41
CA ARG A 35 -20.14 -9.86 8.21
C ARG A 35 -21.07 -11.07 7.96
N PRO A 36 -21.69 -11.16 6.76
CA PRO A 36 -22.57 -12.27 6.45
C PRO A 36 -21.85 -13.62 6.46
N TRP A 37 -22.46 -14.64 7.04
CA TRP A 37 -22.05 -16.01 6.90
C TRP A 37 -22.47 -16.54 5.52
N GLY A 38 -21.51 -16.63 4.60
CA GLY A 38 -21.77 -17.08 3.23
C GLY A 38 -22.72 -16.15 2.43
N GLY A 39 -22.61 -16.14 1.13
CA GLY A 39 -23.36 -15.27 0.23
C GLY A 39 -24.87 -15.61 0.06
N GLY A 40 -25.56 -16.03 1.10
CA GLY A 40 -26.99 -16.40 1.04
C GLY A 40 -27.24 -17.85 0.59
N ASP A 41 -26.19 -18.62 0.32
CA ASP A 41 -26.27 -20.02 -0.05
C ASP A 41 -26.32 -20.95 1.19
N SER A 42 -26.83 -22.16 0.98
CA SER A 42 -26.90 -23.20 2.01
C SER A 42 -25.53 -23.86 2.32
N SER A 43 -24.45 -23.38 1.68
CA SER A 43 -23.08 -23.87 1.84
C SER A 43 -22.13 -22.75 2.21
N VAL A 44 -21.10 -23.06 3.02
CA VAL A 44 -20.01 -22.16 3.40
C VAL A 44 -18.73 -22.74 2.84
N ASP A 45 -17.91 -21.93 2.18
CA ASP A 45 -16.63 -22.37 1.65
C ASP A 45 -15.57 -22.53 2.75
N PHE A 46 -14.49 -23.29 2.42
CA PHE A 46 -13.40 -23.54 3.36
C PHE A 46 -12.60 -22.30 3.73
N SER A 47 -12.53 -21.29 2.86
CA SER A 47 -11.82 -20.04 3.15
C SER A 47 -12.55 -19.24 4.23
N THR A 48 -13.87 -19.18 4.16
CA THR A 48 -14.73 -18.58 5.20
C THR A 48 -14.56 -19.27 6.54
N LEU A 49 -14.58 -20.63 6.57
CA LEU A 49 -14.37 -21.40 7.79
C LEU A 49 -12.96 -21.20 8.37
N ARG A 50 -11.93 -21.15 7.53
CA ARG A 50 -10.54 -20.88 7.95
C ARG A 50 -10.43 -19.51 8.60
N ARG A 51 -10.96 -18.49 7.92
CA ARG A 51 -11.01 -17.12 8.45
C ARG A 51 -11.71 -17.05 9.81
N GLN A 52 -12.88 -17.67 9.93
CA GLN A 52 -13.63 -17.69 11.19
C GLN A 52 -12.82 -18.36 12.31
N ASN A 53 -12.26 -19.54 12.05
CA ASN A 53 -11.45 -20.25 13.06
C ASN A 53 -10.18 -19.46 13.46
N PHE A 54 -9.61 -18.67 12.55
CA PHE A 54 -8.52 -17.75 12.84
C PHE A 54 -9.02 -16.61 13.73
N MET A 55 -10.06 -15.90 13.31
CA MET A 55 -10.60 -14.72 14.02
C MET A 55 -11.13 -15.04 15.42
N ASP A 56 -11.69 -16.23 15.64
CA ASP A 56 -12.16 -16.67 16.96
C ASP A 56 -11.02 -16.71 18.01
N LYS A 57 -9.79 -16.92 17.58
CA LYS A 57 -8.59 -17.05 18.41
C LYS A 57 -7.71 -15.82 18.41
N PHE A 58 -7.89 -14.93 17.42
CA PHE A 58 -7.03 -13.79 17.23
C PHE A 58 -7.48 -12.60 18.09
N GLU A 59 -6.54 -12.04 18.85
CA GLU A 59 -6.74 -10.83 19.65
C GLU A 59 -6.23 -9.63 18.84
N GLY A 60 -7.07 -9.15 17.91
CA GLY A 60 -6.74 -8.04 17.01
C GLY A 60 -7.13 -6.67 17.54
N GLY A 61 -6.79 -5.65 16.78
CA GLY A 61 -6.99 -4.25 17.11
C GLY A 61 -5.81 -3.61 17.84
N PHE A 62 -5.83 -2.29 17.94
CA PHE A 62 -4.80 -1.54 18.67
C PHE A 62 -4.82 -1.89 20.16
N GLN A 63 -3.65 -2.25 20.67
CA GLN A 63 -3.37 -2.54 22.08
C GLN A 63 -2.44 -1.47 22.64
N GLU A 64 -2.44 -1.29 23.97
CA GLU A 64 -1.54 -0.35 24.66
C GLU A 64 -1.57 1.08 24.07
N LEU A 65 -2.73 1.49 23.50
CA LEU A 65 -2.88 2.81 22.90
C LEU A 65 -2.78 3.92 23.95
N SER A 66 -1.75 4.74 23.84
CA SER A 66 -1.52 5.90 24.68
C SER A 66 -1.42 7.15 23.81
N ILE A 67 -2.23 8.16 24.08
CA ILE A 67 -2.27 9.42 23.34
C ILE A 67 -2.00 10.56 24.31
N LYS A 68 -1.04 11.44 23.97
CA LYS A 68 -0.73 12.67 24.71
C LYS A 68 -0.87 13.88 23.81
N ILE A 69 -1.36 14.98 24.35
CA ILE A 69 -1.36 16.31 23.73
C ILE A 69 -0.45 17.20 24.55
N ASN A 70 0.58 17.78 23.92
CA ASN A 70 1.52 18.66 24.61
C ASN A 70 2.07 18.02 25.92
N ASN A 71 2.48 16.76 25.85
CA ASN A 71 3.00 15.93 26.96
C ASN A 71 2.01 15.60 28.08
N LYS A 72 0.71 15.82 27.90
CA LYS A 72 -0.34 15.45 28.86
C LYS A 72 -1.21 14.34 28.28
N SER A 73 -1.64 13.39 29.12
CA SER A 73 -2.61 12.38 28.69
C SER A 73 -3.86 13.02 28.10
N ALA A 74 -4.27 12.60 26.92
CA ALA A 74 -5.42 13.15 26.22
C ALA A 74 -6.74 12.60 26.79
N ASP A 75 -7.78 13.43 26.79
CA ASP A 75 -9.16 12.97 27.00
C ASP A 75 -9.67 12.37 25.69
N THR A 76 -9.87 11.05 25.67
CA THR A 76 -10.20 10.29 24.47
C THR A 76 -11.50 9.53 24.57
N ASN A 77 -12.16 9.34 23.43
CA ASN A 77 -13.34 8.50 23.29
C ASN A 77 -13.19 7.57 22.10
N LEU A 78 -12.97 6.26 22.37
CA LEU A 78 -12.84 5.23 21.37
C LEU A 78 -14.23 4.87 20.82
N VAL A 79 -14.38 4.86 19.49
CA VAL A 79 -15.61 4.51 18.76
C VAL A 79 -15.22 3.64 17.58
N GLY A 80 -15.32 2.32 17.73
CA GLY A 80 -14.98 1.35 16.69
C GLY A 80 -13.57 1.53 16.14
N THR A 81 -13.47 1.82 14.85
CA THR A 81 -12.21 2.09 14.14
C THR A 81 -11.76 3.55 14.22
N HIS A 82 -12.28 4.34 15.15
CA HIS A 82 -11.89 5.73 15.35
C HIS A 82 -11.69 6.05 16.83
N VAL A 83 -10.84 7.04 17.10
CA VAL A 83 -10.73 7.67 18.41
C VAL A 83 -10.89 9.17 18.29
N ARG A 84 -11.81 9.74 19.10
CA ARG A 84 -11.95 11.18 19.26
C ARG A 84 -11.06 11.66 20.39
N ILE A 85 -10.29 12.69 20.13
CA ILE A 85 -9.40 13.35 21.07
C ILE A 85 -10.01 14.72 21.39
N ASN A 86 -10.46 14.94 22.62
CA ASN A 86 -10.99 16.22 23.06
C ASN A 86 -9.83 17.18 23.36
N LEU A 87 -9.90 18.39 22.80
CA LEU A 87 -8.86 19.41 23.00
C LEU A 87 -9.16 20.25 24.25
N ASP A 88 -8.21 20.35 25.17
CA ASP A 88 -8.33 21.24 26.35
C ASP A 88 -8.56 22.70 25.94
N GLN A 89 -7.92 23.13 24.86
CA GLN A 89 -8.10 24.42 24.24
C GLN A 89 -8.52 24.22 22.77
N PRO A 90 -9.62 24.84 22.32
CA PRO A 90 -10.05 24.77 20.96
C PRO A 90 -8.97 25.28 20.00
N LEU A 91 -8.70 24.54 18.92
CA LEU A 91 -7.70 24.85 17.90
C LEU A 91 -8.30 25.78 16.84
N LYS A 92 -7.86 27.03 16.81
CA LYS A 92 -8.35 28.02 15.84
C LYS A 92 -7.74 27.84 14.46
N PRO A 93 -8.34 28.44 13.40
CA PRO A 93 -7.73 28.48 12.08
C PRO A 93 -6.27 28.92 12.11
N GLY A 94 -5.37 28.18 11.47
CA GLY A 94 -3.93 28.41 11.43
C GLY A 94 -3.14 28.00 12.66
N GLU A 95 -3.79 27.57 13.75
CA GLU A 95 -3.10 27.05 14.93
C GLU A 95 -2.72 25.58 14.74
N SER A 96 -1.64 25.14 15.42
CA SER A 96 -1.15 23.76 15.39
C SER A 96 -1.15 23.15 16.79
N THR A 97 -1.25 21.84 16.86
CA THR A 97 -1.08 21.04 18.08
C THR A 97 -0.21 19.83 17.80
N SER A 98 0.41 19.27 18.84
CA SER A 98 1.23 18.04 18.73
C SER A 98 0.56 16.92 19.51
N LEU A 99 0.49 15.76 18.87
CA LEU A 99 0.03 14.49 19.42
C LEU A 99 1.21 13.53 19.49
N ASP A 100 1.49 12.98 20.67
CA ASP A 100 2.44 11.87 20.84
C ASP A 100 1.66 10.60 21.10
N ILE A 101 1.87 9.57 20.28
CA ILE A 101 1.09 8.35 20.29
C ILE A 101 2.01 7.14 20.38
N GLU A 102 1.71 6.24 21.31
CA GLU A 102 2.35 4.93 21.44
C GLU A 102 1.28 3.86 21.30
N TRP A 103 1.56 2.78 20.55
CA TRP A 103 0.63 1.67 20.35
C TRP A 103 1.35 0.36 20.05
N ALA A 104 0.61 -0.72 20.19
CA ALA A 104 0.97 -2.04 19.70
C ALA A 104 -0.26 -2.73 19.12
N TYR A 105 -0.06 -3.69 18.23
CA TYR A 105 -1.10 -4.59 17.76
C TYR A 105 -0.47 -5.90 17.24
N ALA A 106 -1.27 -6.98 17.25
CA ALA A 106 -0.86 -8.24 16.67
C ALA A 106 -1.08 -8.23 15.15
N LEU A 107 -0.09 -8.70 14.39
CA LEU A 107 -0.20 -8.82 12.94
C LEU A 107 -1.07 -10.02 12.56
N VAL A 108 -1.94 -9.83 11.58
CA VAL A 108 -2.77 -10.91 11.02
C VAL A 108 -1.97 -11.73 10.01
N GLU A 109 -2.30 -13.00 9.87
CA GLU A 109 -1.89 -13.82 8.73
C GLU A 109 -2.79 -13.47 7.54
N GLU A 110 -2.24 -12.83 6.51
CA GLU A 110 -3.02 -12.29 5.39
C GLU A 110 -3.81 -13.34 4.63
N ASN A 111 -3.21 -14.52 4.39
CA ASN A 111 -3.89 -15.61 3.71
C ASN A 111 -5.10 -16.16 4.49
N ALA A 112 -5.13 -15.96 5.82
CA ALA A 112 -6.26 -16.39 6.64
C ALA A 112 -7.43 -15.39 6.58
N VAL A 113 -7.15 -14.08 6.49
CA VAL A 113 -8.18 -13.03 6.59
C VAL A 113 -8.36 -12.18 5.35
N ARG A 114 -7.45 -12.27 4.36
CA ARG A 114 -7.40 -11.41 3.16
C ARG A 114 -7.32 -9.93 3.56
N ALA A 115 -6.30 -9.63 4.38
CA ALA A 115 -6.03 -8.28 4.83
C ALA A 115 -5.10 -7.54 3.84
N ARG A 116 -4.98 -6.23 4.01
CA ARG A 116 -4.00 -5.37 3.31
C ARG A 116 -2.74 -5.14 4.13
N ASN A 117 -2.71 -5.64 5.34
CA ASN A 117 -1.66 -5.53 6.33
C ASN A 117 -1.51 -6.85 7.06
N GLY A 118 -0.26 -7.28 7.29
CA GLY A 118 0.01 -8.52 8.00
C GLY A 118 1.24 -9.24 7.48
N TYR A 119 1.23 -10.55 7.59
CA TYR A 119 2.34 -11.38 7.15
C TYR A 119 1.87 -12.63 6.40
N GLU A 120 2.77 -13.16 5.59
CA GLU A 120 2.65 -14.47 4.95
C GLU A 120 3.88 -15.29 5.29
N THR A 121 3.68 -16.53 5.74
CA THR A 121 4.76 -17.48 6.03
C THR A 121 4.93 -18.45 4.86
N PHE A 122 6.17 -18.59 4.37
CA PHE A 122 6.54 -19.53 3.33
C PHE A 122 6.89 -20.91 3.90
N GLU A 123 6.96 -21.93 3.04
CA GLU A 123 7.30 -23.31 3.44
C GLU A 123 8.67 -23.42 4.12
N ASP A 124 9.62 -22.52 3.78
CA ASP A 124 10.95 -22.43 4.39
C ASP A 124 10.93 -21.75 5.78
N GLY A 125 9.75 -21.33 6.25
CA GLY A 125 9.55 -20.65 7.53
C GLY A 125 10.05 -19.21 7.55
N ASN A 126 10.21 -18.59 6.40
CA ASN A 126 10.47 -17.16 6.27
C ASN A 126 9.18 -16.39 5.96
N ASP A 127 9.14 -15.13 6.34
CA ASP A 127 7.96 -14.29 6.22
C ASP A 127 8.18 -13.12 5.26
N ILE A 128 7.09 -12.70 4.60
CA ILE A 128 6.94 -11.37 4.04
C ILE A 128 5.95 -10.61 4.92
N PHE A 129 6.31 -9.40 5.32
CA PHE A 129 5.46 -8.45 6.04
C PHE A 129 5.05 -7.33 5.09
N LEU A 130 3.74 -7.10 4.96
CA LEU A 130 3.15 -5.93 4.30
C LEU A 130 2.51 -5.06 5.37
N MET A 131 2.93 -3.81 5.47
CA MET A 131 2.51 -2.91 6.54
C MET A 131 1.81 -1.69 5.95
N ALA A 132 0.49 -1.76 5.97
CA ALA A 132 -0.41 -0.70 5.55
C ALA A 132 -1.43 -0.40 6.65
N GLN A 133 -1.92 0.86 6.73
CA GLN A 133 -2.92 1.22 7.76
C GLN A 133 -2.45 0.86 9.18
N TRP A 134 -1.14 0.92 9.40
CA TRP A 134 -0.44 0.35 10.55
C TRP A 134 -0.30 1.32 11.73
N TYR A 135 -0.57 2.60 11.52
CA TYR A 135 -0.44 3.66 12.52
C TYR A 135 -1.76 4.44 12.67
N PRO A 136 -2.04 5.08 13.81
CA PRO A 136 -3.17 5.99 13.97
C PRO A 136 -3.06 7.17 13.00
N ARG A 137 -4.07 7.38 12.15
CA ARG A 137 -4.06 8.40 11.08
C ARG A 137 -5.05 9.51 11.35
N VAL A 138 -4.68 10.77 11.13
CA VAL A 138 -5.63 11.88 11.26
C VAL A 138 -6.74 11.73 10.23
N THR A 139 -7.98 11.75 10.71
CA THR A 139 -9.18 11.71 9.85
C THR A 139 -9.32 13.02 9.09
N VAL A 140 -9.76 12.97 7.84
CA VAL A 140 -10.01 14.17 7.01
C VAL A 140 -11.10 15.03 7.65
N PHE A 141 -10.88 16.36 7.59
CA PHE A 141 -11.87 17.36 7.90
C PHE A 141 -12.16 18.22 6.67
N SER A 142 -13.30 18.02 6.03
CA SER A 142 -13.71 18.76 4.84
C SER A 142 -14.75 19.85 5.14
N ASP A 143 -14.92 20.78 4.19
CA ASP A 143 -15.89 21.87 4.27
C ASP A 143 -17.34 21.42 3.99
N TYR A 144 -17.52 20.28 3.31
CA TYR A 144 -18.85 19.79 2.95
C TYR A 144 -19.43 18.74 3.92
N GLU A 145 -18.57 17.97 4.64
CA GLU A 145 -19.02 16.91 5.56
C GLU A 145 -18.51 17.12 7.01
N GLY A 146 -17.45 17.90 7.20
CA GLY A 146 -16.73 17.98 8.47
C GLY A 146 -15.76 16.78 8.61
N TRP A 147 -15.77 16.10 9.76
CA TRP A 147 -14.94 14.93 9.99
C TRP A 147 -15.48 13.71 9.26
N HIS A 148 -14.64 13.06 8.42
CA HIS A 148 -14.94 11.80 7.71
C HIS A 148 -14.73 10.60 8.64
N ASN A 149 -15.43 10.55 9.74
CA ASN A 149 -15.26 9.55 10.81
C ASN A 149 -16.22 8.37 10.71
N LYS A 150 -16.54 7.93 9.51
CA LYS A 150 -17.34 6.71 9.27
C LYS A 150 -16.55 5.47 9.60
N GLU A 151 -17.19 4.50 10.24
CA GLU A 151 -16.61 3.21 10.60
C GLU A 151 -15.97 2.51 9.40
N PHE A 152 -14.74 2.00 9.57
CA PHE A 152 -14.10 1.19 8.55
C PHE A 152 -14.55 -0.27 8.67
N ILE A 153 -15.22 -0.76 7.64
CA ILE A 153 -15.76 -2.12 7.56
C ILE A 153 -15.07 -3.00 6.51
N GLY A 154 -13.92 -2.56 6.00
CA GLY A 154 -13.10 -3.32 5.06
C GLY A 154 -13.46 -3.14 3.59
N ASN A 155 -14.45 -2.32 3.27
CA ASN A 155 -14.81 -1.92 1.92
C ASN A 155 -14.49 -0.44 1.72
N GLY A 156 -14.21 -0.07 0.47
CA GLY A 156 -13.83 1.29 0.11
C GLY A 156 -12.37 1.63 0.46
N GLU A 157 -11.83 2.58 -0.26
CA GLU A 157 -10.49 3.08 -0.08
C GLU A 157 -10.47 4.24 0.95
N PHE A 158 -9.34 4.91 1.11
CA PHE A 158 -9.17 5.90 2.17
C PHE A 158 -9.05 7.31 1.61
N THR A 159 -9.82 8.22 2.16
CA THR A 159 -9.60 9.66 2.00
C THR A 159 -8.73 10.14 3.15
N LEU A 160 -7.55 10.70 2.83
CA LEU A 160 -6.56 11.16 3.81
C LEU A 160 -5.98 12.52 3.38
N GLU A 161 -5.55 13.31 4.36
CA GLU A 161 -4.86 14.57 4.13
C GLU A 161 -3.38 14.37 3.81
N PHE A 162 -2.80 15.29 3.05
CA PHE A 162 -1.37 15.28 2.75
C PHE A 162 -0.53 15.76 3.94
N GLY A 163 0.62 15.15 4.11
CA GLY A 163 1.60 15.49 5.13
C GLY A 163 3.01 15.04 4.75
N ASP A 164 3.96 15.39 5.60
CA ASP A 164 5.35 14.94 5.51
C ASP A 164 5.60 13.87 6.56
N PHE A 165 6.37 12.85 6.18
CA PHE A 165 6.68 11.70 7.02
C PHE A 165 8.18 11.50 7.14
N GLU A 166 8.67 11.30 8.35
CA GLU A 166 10.00 10.75 8.66
C GLU A 166 9.79 9.50 9.50
N VAL A 167 10.22 8.34 9.00
CA VAL A 167 9.91 7.04 9.60
C VAL A 167 11.16 6.18 9.73
N ASP A 168 11.42 5.72 10.95
CA ASP A 168 12.46 4.76 11.27
C ASP A 168 11.86 3.36 11.46
N ILE A 169 12.31 2.40 10.66
CA ILE A 169 11.82 1.02 10.65
C ILE A 169 12.92 0.08 11.11
N SER A 170 12.79 -0.48 12.30
CA SER A 170 13.74 -1.44 12.86
C SER A 170 13.24 -2.88 12.65
N VAL A 171 14.00 -3.65 11.87
CA VAL A 171 13.70 -5.04 11.49
C VAL A 171 14.93 -5.91 11.72
N PRO A 172 14.82 -7.26 11.69
CA PRO A 172 16.01 -8.13 11.71
C PRO A 172 17.04 -7.71 10.67
N SER A 173 18.32 -7.83 11.00
CA SER A 173 19.40 -7.23 10.18
C SER A 173 19.55 -7.86 8.78
N ASP A 174 19.01 -9.05 8.56
CA ASP A 174 18.91 -9.75 7.29
C ASP A 174 17.68 -9.36 6.46
N HIS A 175 16.74 -8.56 7.00
CA HIS A 175 15.59 -8.05 6.26
C HIS A 175 15.98 -6.89 5.34
N VAL A 176 15.32 -6.87 4.18
CA VAL A 176 15.31 -5.76 3.23
C VAL A 176 13.98 -5.03 3.37
N VAL A 177 14.00 -3.71 3.40
CA VAL A 177 12.81 -2.87 3.57
C VAL A 177 12.54 -2.05 2.31
N SER A 178 11.29 -2.06 1.86
CA SER A 178 10.72 -1.14 0.88
C SER A 178 9.69 -0.26 1.59
N ALA A 179 9.65 1.04 1.34
CA ALA A 179 8.72 1.95 2.01
C ALA A 179 8.39 3.17 1.16
N THR A 180 7.27 3.81 1.49
CA THR A 180 6.92 5.14 0.99
C THR A 180 8.10 6.11 1.23
N GLY A 181 8.52 6.84 0.18
CA GLY A 181 9.56 7.86 0.30
C GLY A 181 10.95 7.43 -0.12
N VAL A 182 11.93 8.20 0.33
CA VAL A 182 13.36 8.04 -0.01
C VAL A 182 14.11 7.46 1.19
N LEU A 183 14.93 6.44 0.94
CA LEU A 183 15.85 5.91 1.95
C LEU A 183 16.95 6.93 2.26
N LEU A 184 17.03 7.36 3.51
CA LEU A 184 17.98 8.40 3.97
C LEU A 184 19.35 7.82 4.34
N ASN A 185 19.38 6.61 4.90
CA ASN A 185 20.57 6.01 5.49
C ASN A 185 21.12 4.82 4.69
N GLU A 186 21.16 4.93 3.35
CA GLU A 186 21.75 3.90 2.46
C GLU A 186 23.15 3.43 2.95
N ASN A 187 23.90 4.32 3.59
CA ASN A 187 25.26 4.02 4.05
C ASN A 187 25.30 3.03 5.21
N ASP A 188 24.25 2.96 5.99
CA ASP A 188 24.17 2.14 7.21
C ASP A 188 23.55 0.77 6.92
N VAL A 189 22.59 0.74 5.98
CA VAL A 189 21.78 -0.46 5.70
C VAL A 189 22.25 -1.27 4.49
N LEU A 190 22.94 -0.65 3.52
CA LEU A 190 23.46 -1.32 2.34
C LEU A 190 24.98 -1.58 2.45
N ASN A 191 25.41 -2.76 2.03
CA ASN A 191 26.82 -3.08 1.93
C ASN A 191 27.51 -2.33 0.75
N PRO A 192 28.85 -2.31 0.66
CA PRO A 192 29.56 -1.57 -0.39
C PRO A 192 29.21 -2.00 -1.82
N ILE A 193 28.88 -3.27 -2.03
CA ILE A 193 28.51 -3.80 -3.36
C ILE A 193 27.11 -3.31 -3.75
N GLN A 194 26.17 -3.40 -2.83
CA GLN A 194 24.79 -2.92 -3.02
C GLN A 194 24.74 -1.41 -3.29
N LYS A 195 25.51 -0.61 -2.52
CA LYS A 195 25.68 0.84 -2.78
C LYS A 195 26.23 1.14 -4.16
N LYS A 196 27.21 0.37 -4.63
CA LYS A 196 27.76 0.51 -5.98
C LYS A 196 26.69 0.20 -7.03
N ARG A 197 25.93 -0.88 -6.87
CA ARG A 197 24.84 -1.26 -7.77
C ARG A 197 23.74 -0.19 -7.80
N MET A 198 23.33 0.35 -6.63
CA MET A 198 22.35 1.43 -6.55
C MET A 198 22.82 2.68 -7.32
N LYS A 199 24.09 3.06 -7.18
CA LYS A 199 24.67 4.19 -7.96
C LYS A 199 24.68 3.92 -9.47
N GLN A 200 24.80 2.66 -9.89
CA GLN A 200 24.72 2.25 -11.30
C GLN A 200 23.27 2.25 -11.78
N ALA A 201 22.33 1.72 -10.99
CA ALA A 201 20.91 1.68 -11.30
C ALA A 201 20.33 3.08 -11.55
N ARG A 202 20.72 4.09 -10.77
CA ARG A 202 20.34 5.50 -11.00
C ARG A 202 20.69 6.03 -12.40
N LYS A 203 21.60 5.36 -13.12
CA LYS A 203 22.03 5.74 -14.48
C LYS A 203 21.59 4.78 -15.55
N SER A 204 21.04 3.64 -15.15
CA SER A 204 20.57 2.57 -16.04
C SER A 204 19.11 2.78 -16.39
N GLU A 205 18.78 2.72 -17.66
CA GLU A 205 17.40 2.68 -18.17
C GLU A 205 16.83 1.25 -18.22
N LYS A 206 17.63 0.27 -17.76
CA LYS A 206 17.19 -1.13 -17.64
C LYS A 206 17.34 -1.59 -16.19
N PRO A 207 16.41 -2.40 -15.70
CA PRO A 207 16.48 -2.96 -14.36
C PRO A 207 17.80 -3.71 -14.12
N MET A 208 18.36 -3.55 -12.95
CA MET A 208 19.54 -4.29 -12.49
C MET A 208 19.42 -4.62 -11.01
N PHE A 209 19.92 -5.76 -10.60
CA PHE A 209 19.85 -6.18 -9.21
C PHE A 209 20.67 -5.28 -8.29
N ILE A 210 20.02 -4.85 -7.22
CA ILE A 210 20.65 -4.25 -6.04
C ILE A 210 20.98 -5.36 -5.04
N ILE A 211 20.00 -6.23 -4.78
CA ILE A 211 20.14 -7.49 -4.03
C ILE A 211 19.82 -8.62 -5.00
N THR A 212 20.80 -9.48 -5.23
CA THR A 212 20.66 -10.60 -6.16
C THR A 212 19.87 -11.77 -5.57
N PRO A 213 19.38 -12.73 -6.40
CA PRO A 213 18.77 -13.95 -5.90
C PRO A 213 19.68 -14.72 -4.92
N ASP A 214 20.98 -14.80 -5.17
CA ASP A 214 21.92 -15.48 -4.27
C ASP A 214 22.03 -14.78 -2.92
N GLU A 215 22.14 -13.43 -2.91
CA GLU A 215 22.18 -12.65 -1.68
C GLU A 215 20.87 -12.76 -0.87
N ALA A 216 19.73 -12.79 -1.52
CA ALA A 216 18.44 -13.03 -0.87
C ALA A 216 18.37 -14.44 -0.26
N TYR A 217 18.89 -15.45 -0.97
CA TYR A 217 18.98 -16.81 -0.45
C TYR A 217 19.87 -16.90 0.80
N ASP A 218 21.01 -16.21 0.81
CA ASP A 218 21.89 -16.13 1.99
C ASP A 218 21.16 -15.51 3.19
N ASN A 219 20.38 -14.42 2.97
CA ASN A 219 19.56 -13.79 4.00
C ASN A 219 18.48 -14.76 4.54
N GLU A 220 17.85 -15.56 3.67
CA GLU A 220 16.85 -16.57 4.10
C GLU A 220 17.44 -17.61 5.07
N LEU A 221 18.73 -17.91 4.95
CA LEU A 221 19.44 -18.88 5.78
C LEU A 221 19.99 -18.27 7.09
N GLU A 222 20.34 -16.99 7.09
CA GLU A 222 20.99 -16.32 8.22
C GLU A 222 20.11 -16.27 9.45
N LYS A 223 18.80 -15.94 9.30
CA LYS A 223 17.81 -15.82 10.39
C LYS A 223 18.34 -15.00 11.58
N SER A 224 18.86 -13.81 11.26
CA SER A 224 19.48 -12.91 12.25
C SER A 224 18.51 -12.54 13.37
N THR A 225 19.06 -12.46 14.59
CA THR A 225 18.38 -11.91 15.77
C THR A 225 18.79 -10.47 16.08
N ASP A 226 19.81 -9.96 15.39
CA ASP A 226 20.21 -8.56 15.48
C ASP A 226 19.25 -7.68 14.66
N TYR A 227 19.18 -6.40 15.00
CA TYR A 227 18.30 -5.44 14.34
C TYR A 227 19.08 -4.40 13.55
N LYS A 228 18.45 -3.91 12.49
CA LYS A 228 18.94 -2.81 11.64
C LYS A 228 17.79 -1.83 11.41
N THR A 229 18.07 -0.54 11.51
CA THR A 229 17.07 0.52 11.30
C THR A 229 17.21 1.14 9.91
N TRP A 230 16.12 1.17 9.19
CA TRP A 230 15.97 1.83 7.88
C TRP A 230 15.21 3.14 8.10
N SER A 231 15.77 4.27 7.64
CA SER A 231 15.19 5.60 7.81
C SER A 231 14.69 6.12 6.48
N PHE A 232 13.41 6.50 6.42
CA PHE A 232 12.76 7.00 5.22
C PHE A 232 12.19 8.40 5.44
N LYS A 233 12.12 9.16 4.34
CA LYS A 233 11.44 10.45 4.29
C LYS A 233 10.52 10.51 3.08
N ALA A 234 9.29 10.94 3.29
CA ALA A 234 8.32 11.22 2.26
C ALA A 234 7.72 12.63 2.48
N GLU A 235 7.63 13.42 1.43
CA GLU A 235 7.09 14.78 1.49
C GLU A 235 5.81 14.84 0.65
N ASN A 236 4.81 15.54 1.18
CA ASN A 236 3.54 15.77 0.52
C ASN A 236 2.86 14.48 0.04
N VAL A 237 2.71 13.53 0.95
CA VAL A 237 2.01 12.25 0.73
C VAL A 237 0.84 12.11 1.68
N ARG A 238 -0.17 11.35 1.28
CA ARG A 238 -1.39 11.17 2.07
C ARG A 238 -1.37 9.94 2.99
N ASP A 239 -0.41 9.03 2.80
CA ASP A 239 -0.25 7.82 3.61
C ASP A 239 1.20 7.34 3.58
N PHE A 240 1.55 6.39 4.45
CA PHE A 240 2.85 5.75 4.51
C PHE A 240 2.69 4.24 4.69
N ALA A 241 3.15 3.47 3.71
CA ALA A 241 3.19 2.02 3.76
C ALA A 241 4.63 1.52 3.65
N TRP A 242 4.87 0.29 4.12
CA TRP A 242 6.16 -0.36 4.01
C TRP A 242 6.03 -1.88 3.98
N ALA A 243 7.07 -2.55 3.51
CA ALA A 243 7.18 -3.99 3.50
C ALA A 243 8.57 -4.43 3.91
N SER A 244 8.71 -5.60 4.49
CA SER A 244 10.00 -6.17 4.79
C SER A 244 10.03 -7.70 4.68
N SER A 245 11.17 -8.21 4.22
CA SER A 245 11.44 -9.63 4.22
C SER A 245 12.93 -9.90 4.07
N ARG A 246 13.42 -11.02 4.61
CA ARG A 246 14.74 -11.54 4.26
C ARG A 246 14.76 -12.21 2.87
N LYS A 247 13.58 -12.53 2.33
CA LYS A 247 13.41 -13.15 1.01
C LYS A 247 13.52 -12.18 -0.17
N PHE A 248 13.56 -10.85 0.09
CA PHE A 248 13.49 -9.89 -1.00
C PHE A 248 14.75 -9.85 -1.85
N ILE A 249 14.60 -10.25 -3.11
CA ILE A 249 15.38 -9.81 -4.24
C ILE A 249 14.96 -8.37 -4.51
N TRP A 250 15.91 -7.52 -4.86
CA TRP A 250 15.64 -6.11 -5.16
C TRP A 250 16.32 -5.73 -6.47
N ASP A 251 15.54 -5.30 -7.44
CA ASP A 251 16.06 -4.68 -8.65
C ASP A 251 15.58 -3.23 -8.80
N ALA A 252 16.32 -2.44 -9.59
CA ALA A 252 16.04 -1.00 -9.76
C ALA A 252 16.54 -0.49 -11.11
N ALA A 253 15.89 0.58 -11.59
CA ALA A 253 16.30 1.36 -12.75
C ALA A 253 16.01 2.86 -12.54
N GLY A 254 16.77 3.73 -13.22
CA GLY A 254 16.52 5.16 -13.24
C GLY A 254 15.60 5.53 -14.40
N TYR A 255 14.37 5.91 -14.12
CA TYR A 255 13.44 6.47 -15.11
C TYR A 255 13.68 7.97 -15.24
N LYS A 256 14.04 8.43 -16.45
CA LYS A 256 14.23 9.85 -16.79
C LYS A 256 12.97 10.41 -17.41
N GLN A 257 12.56 11.57 -16.94
CA GLN A 257 11.42 12.33 -17.47
C GLN A 257 11.80 13.78 -17.74
N ASP A 258 11.00 14.48 -18.53
CA ASP A 258 11.26 15.90 -18.91
C ASP A 258 10.68 16.87 -17.88
N SER A 259 10.88 16.55 -16.59
CA SER A 259 10.50 17.41 -15.46
C SER A 259 11.71 18.16 -14.95
N LYS A 260 11.56 19.46 -14.68
CA LYS A 260 12.62 20.28 -14.08
C LYS A 260 12.78 20.01 -12.58
N GLU A 261 11.68 19.69 -11.91
CA GLU A 261 11.63 19.48 -10.46
C GLU A 261 12.06 18.06 -10.10
N ASN A 262 11.64 17.08 -10.90
CA ASN A 262 11.93 15.66 -10.66
C ASN A 262 12.39 14.97 -11.97
N PRO A 263 13.63 15.22 -12.45
CA PRO A 263 14.10 14.67 -13.72
C PRO A 263 14.46 13.18 -13.69
N LEU A 264 14.52 12.57 -12.50
CA LEU A 264 14.92 11.17 -12.30
C LEU A 264 14.08 10.53 -11.21
N VAL A 265 13.34 9.48 -11.55
CA VAL A 265 12.60 8.64 -10.63
C VAL A 265 13.27 7.27 -10.51
N MET A 266 13.40 6.76 -9.29
CA MET A 266 13.87 5.39 -9.08
C MET A 266 12.69 4.42 -9.17
N ALA A 267 12.62 3.65 -10.25
CA ALA A 267 11.72 2.53 -10.39
C ALA A 267 12.35 1.29 -9.73
N MET A 268 11.62 0.61 -8.85
CA MET A 268 12.16 -0.51 -8.06
C MET A 268 11.14 -1.63 -7.91
N SER A 269 11.63 -2.87 -7.79
CA SER A 269 10.81 -4.03 -7.44
C SER A 269 11.46 -4.86 -6.35
N PHE A 270 10.61 -5.37 -5.44
CA PHE A 270 11.00 -6.21 -4.31
C PHE A 270 10.13 -7.47 -4.32
N TYR A 271 10.76 -8.63 -4.38
CA TYR A 271 10.02 -9.89 -4.54
C TYR A 271 10.86 -11.09 -4.06
N PRO A 272 10.21 -12.20 -3.63
CA PRO A 272 10.92 -13.41 -3.25
C PRO A 272 11.31 -14.23 -4.48
N LYS A 273 12.18 -15.23 -4.32
CA LYS A 273 12.55 -16.19 -5.38
C LYS A 273 11.35 -16.88 -6.04
N GLU A 274 10.24 -16.99 -5.33
CA GLU A 274 8.97 -17.51 -5.84
C GLU A 274 8.34 -16.62 -6.92
N GLY A 275 8.80 -15.38 -7.06
CA GLY A 275 8.45 -14.47 -8.16
C GLY A 275 9.32 -14.62 -9.41
N GLU A 276 10.48 -15.29 -9.31
CA GLU A 276 11.38 -15.50 -10.46
C GLU A 276 10.84 -16.56 -11.44
N PRO A 277 11.09 -16.43 -12.75
CA PRO A 277 11.75 -15.31 -13.45
C PRO A 277 10.78 -14.25 -13.98
N LEU A 278 9.55 -14.23 -13.49
CA LEU A 278 8.49 -13.34 -13.95
C LEU A 278 8.75 -11.87 -13.52
N TRP A 279 9.07 -11.68 -12.24
CA TRP A 279 9.24 -10.35 -11.65
C TRP A 279 10.47 -9.62 -12.16
N SER A 280 11.62 -10.28 -12.21
CA SER A 280 12.86 -9.69 -12.74
C SER A 280 12.78 -9.28 -14.22
N LYS A 281 11.89 -9.93 -14.99
CA LYS A 281 11.70 -9.60 -16.40
C LYS A 281 10.73 -8.46 -16.64
N TYR A 282 9.72 -8.26 -15.78
CA TYR A 282 8.60 -7.39 -16.16
C TYR A 282 8.22 -6.35 -15.10
N SER A 283 8.41 -6.59 -13.81
CA SER A 283 7.86 -5.71 -12.78
C SER A 283 8.41 -4.28 -12.85
N THR A 284 9.71 -4.08 -12.74
CA THR A 284 10.32 -2.72 -12.80
C THR A 284 10.15 -2.08 -14.20
N GLU A 285 10.12 -2.89 -15.27
CA GLU A 285 9.81 -2.37 -16.59
C GLU A 285 8.35 -1.87 -16.68
N ALA A 286 7.40 -2.56 -16.05
CA ALA A 286 6.00 -2.12 -15.96
C ALA A 286 5.86 -0.84 -15.14
N VAL A 287 6.59 -0.69 -14.01
CA VAL A 287 6.64 0.56 -13.23
C VAL A 287 7.08 1.74 -14.13
N MET A 288 8.18 1.58 -14.87
CA MET A 288 8.67 2.63 -15.77
C MET A 288 7.70 2.93 -16.92
N HIS A 289 7.10 1.88 -17.48
CA HIS A 289 6.10 2.02 -18.55
C HIS A 289 4.86 2.78 -18.08
N THR A 290 4.38 2.48 -16.88
CA THR A 290 3.25 3.19 -16.27
C THR A 290 3.56 4.67 -16.15
N MET A 291 4.68 5.04 -15.54
CA MET A 291 5.08 6.46 -15.44
C MET A 291 5.15 7.14 -16.80
N LYS A 292 5.70 6.47 -17.82
CA LYS A 292 5.77 7.01 -19.18
C LYS A 292 4.40 7.27 -19.78
N VAL A 293 3.47 6.35 -19.66
CA VAL A 293 2.15 6.46 -20.31
C VAL A 293 1.23 7.39 -19.51
N TYR A 294 1.20 7.27 -18.19
CA TYR A 294 0.39 8.16 -17.37
C TYR A 294 0.87 9.61 -17.47
N SER A 295 2.19 9.86 -17.51
CA SER A 295 2.71 11.23 -17.75
C SER A 295 2.28 11.81 -19.09
N LYS A 296 2.12 10.98 -20.12
CA LYS A 296 1.62 11.40 -21.44
C LYS A 296 0.17 11.87 -21.39
N TYR A 297 -0.67 11.24 -20.54
CA TYR A 297 -2.10 11.52 -20.46
C TYR A 297 -2.49 12.47 -19.32
N SER A 298 -1.57 12.73 -18.36
CA SER A 298 -1.84 13.63 -17.24
C SER A 298 -0.69 14.59 -16.95
N PHE A 299 0.25 14.24 -16.07
CA PHE A 299 1.39 15.09 -15.68
C PHE A 299 2.60 14.21 -15.34
N ASP A 300 3.81 14.82 -15.33
CA ASP A 300 5.03 14.11 -14.95
C ASP A 300 4.93 13.57 -13.53
N TYR A 301 5.49 12.37 -13.29
CA TYR A 301 5.48 11.74 -11.98
C TYR A 301 6.23 12.60 -10.95
N PRO A 302 5.58 13.10 -9.88
CA PRO A 302 6.20 14.12 -9.03
C PRO A 302 7.10 13.55 -7.93
N TYR A 303 6.96 12.26 -7.59
CA TYR A 303 7.71 11.65 -6.50
C TYR A 303 9.07 11.08 -6.94
N PRO A 304 10.06 10.98 -6.03
CA PRO A 304 11.41 10.52 -6.37
C PRO A 304 11.52 9.01 -6.60
N THR A 305 10.54 8.23 -6.15
CA THR A 305 10.54 6.75 -6.25
C THR A 305 9.18 6.23 -6.65
N ALA A 306 9.15 5.05 -7.32
CA ALA A 306 7.97 4.24 -7.56
C ALA A 306 8.34 2.78 -7.38
N GLN A 307 7.64 2.06 -6.51
CA GLN A 307 8.03 0.73 -6.07
C GLN A 307 6.89 -0.27 -6.23
N SER A 308 7.21 -1.46 -6.73
CA SER A 308 6.33 -2.63 -6.81
C SER A 308 6.85 -3.72 -5.88
N VAL A 309 6.04 -4.14 -4.92
CA VAL A 309 6.42 -5.15 -3.91
C VAL A 309 5.52 -6.36 -4.01
N ASN A 310 6.11 -7.54 -4.08
CA ASN A 310 5.33 -8.78 -4.08
C ASN A 310 4.81 -9.12 -2.69
N GLY A 311 3.53 -9.49 -2.63
CA GLY A 311 2.88 -9.98 -1.43
C GLY A 311 1.66 -10.86 -1.73
N PRO A 312 0.96 -11.36 -0.72
CA PRO A 312 -0.21 -12.25 -0.88
C PRO A 312 -1.49 -11.50 -1.27
N VAL A 313 -1.39 -10.26 -1.69
CA VAL A 313 -2.49 -9.41 -2.16
C VAL A 313 -2.61 -9.47 -3.68
N GLY A 314 -3.80 -9.26 -4.22
CA GLY A 314 -4.01 -9.16 -5.68
C GLY A 314 -3.35 -7.92 -6.26
N GLY A 315 -3.65 -6.78 -5.68
CA GLY A 315 -3.08 -5.46 -5.92
C GLY A 315 -3.50 -4.51 -4.82
N MET A 316 -2.69 -3.52 -4.50
CA MET A 316 -3.00 -2.43 -3.58
C MET A 316 -1.99 -1.30 -3.70
N GLU A 317 -2.50 -0.09 -3.76
CA GLU A 317 -1.75 1.13 -3.92
C GLU A 317 -1.49 1.86 -2.60
N TYR A 318 -0.32 2.53 -2.54
CA TYR A 318 0.05 3.54 -1.53
C TYR A 318 0.99 4.55 -2.18
N PRO A 319 1.20 5.74 -1.58
CA PRO A 319 2.13 6.70 -2.16
C PRO A 319 3.53 6.10 -2.35
N MET A 320 4.04 6.11 -3.58
CA MET A 320 5.37 5.62 -3.98
C MET A 320 5.63 4.12 -3.83
N ILE A 321 4.71 3.33 -3.28
CA ILE A 321 4.86 1.89 -3.06
C ILE A 321 3.52 1.19 -3.34
N THR A 322 3.58 0.07 -4.05
CA THR A 322 2.40 -0.75 -4.34
C THR A 322 2.66 -2.20 -3.97
N PHE A 323 1.62 -2.91 -3.51
CA PHE A 323 1.69 -4.33 -3.22
C PHE A 323 1.00 -5.12 -4.32
N ASN A 324 1.66 -6.14 -4.87
CA ASN A 324 1.22 -6.82 -6.07
C ASN A 324 1.38 -8.34 -5.99
N GLY A 325 0.47 -9.09 -6.60
CA GLY A 325 0.62 -10.46 -7.06
C GLY A 325 1.08 -10.48 -8.54
N PRO A 326 1.09 -11.61 -9.25
CA PRO A 326 1.15 -12.98 -8.77
C PRO A 326 2.59 -13.48 -8.55
N ARG A 327 2.74 -14.79 -8.29
CA ARG A 327 4.03 -15.51 -8.31
C ARG A 327 4.02 -16.57 -9.40
N THR A 328 5.22 -17.15 -9.69
CA THR A 328 5.38 -18.22 -10.65
C THR A 328 5.01 -19.58 -10.06
N GLU A 329 4.63 -20.51 -10.92
CA GLU A 329 4.39 -21.90 -10.56
C GLU A 329 5.72 -22.68 -10.51
N LEU A 330 5.79 -23.66 -9.62
CA LEU A 330 6.90 -24.59 -9.51
C LEU A 330 6.52 -25.89 -10.23
N GLU A 331 7.29 -26.24 -11.27
CA GLU A 331 7.11 -27.46 -12.03
C GLU A 331 7.70 -28.67 -11.28
N ASP A 332 7.31 -29.89 -11.68
CA ASP A 332 7.78 -31.15 -11.07
C ASP A 332 9.31 -31.34 -11.16
N ASP A 333 9.96 -30.72 -12.15
CA ASP A 333 11.42 -30.76 -12.33
C ASP A 333 12.17 -29.71 -11.49
N GLY A 334 11.45 -28.93 -10.68
CA GLY A 334 12.02 -27.88 -9.83
C GLY A 334 12.26 -26.55 -10.55
N THR A 335 11.89 -26.42 -11.83
CA THR A 335 11.95 -25.13 -12.53
C THR A 335 10.73 -24.27 -12.21
N ARG A 336 10.89 -22.95 -12.29
CA ARG A 336 9.78 -22.01 -12.16
C ARG A 336 9.39 -21.45 -13.51
N THR A 337 8.10 -21.42 -13.77
CA THR A 337 7.53 -20.98 -15.04
C THR A 337 6.33 -20.07 -14.82
N TYR A 338 5.88 -19.45 -15.87
CA TYR A 338 4.66 -18.64 -15.87
C TYR A 338 3.96 -18.73 -17.23
N SER A 339 2.64 -18.72 -17.18
CA SER A 339 1.78 -18.65 -18.36
C SER A 339 1.75 -17.22 -18.94
N ARG A 340 1.20 -17.10 -20.15
CA ARG A 340 0.90 -15.77 -20.73
C ARG A 340 -0.07 -14.98 -19.84
N SER A 341 -1.05 -15.63 -19.24
CA SER A 341 -2.04 -15.00 -18.37
C SER A 341 -1.39 -14.41 -17.13
N GLU A 342 -0.49 -15.15 -16.46
CA GLU A 342 0.24 -14.65 -15.29
C GLU A 342 1.16 -13.48 -15.62
N LYS A 343 1.82 -13.53 -16.79
CA LYS A 343 2.61 -12.40 -17.29
C LYS A 343 1.74 -11.17 -17.51
N GLU A 344 0.62 -11.31 -18.22
CA GLU A 344 -0.30 -10.20 -18.49
C GLU A 344 -0.92 -9.70 -17.18
N PHE A 345 -1.24 -10.59 -16.24
CA PHE A 345 -1.74 -10.18 -14.91
C PHE A 345 -0.71 -9.38 -14.12
N LEU A 346 0.57 -9.82 -14.04
CA LEU A 346 1.61 -9.03 -13.34
C LEU A 346 1.76 -7.64 -13.96
N ILE A 347 1.88 -7.57 -15.29
CA ILE A 347 2.05 -6.29 -15.98
C ILE A 347 0.84 -5.39 -15.73
N GLY A 348 -0.37 -5.92 -15.87
CA GLY A 348 -1.62 -5.20 -15.69
C GLY A 348 -1.80 -4.69 -14.27
N VAL A 349 -1.54 -5.52 -13.25
CA VAL A 349 -1.66 -5.09 -11.85
C VAL A 349 -0.60 -4.05 -11.48
N VAL A 350 0.65 -4.18 -11.94
CA VAL A 350 1.66 -3.14 -11.71
C VAL A 350 1.29 -1.82 -12.38
N ILE A 351 0.74 -1.87 -13.62
CA ILE A 351 0.24 -0.67 -14.31
C ILE A 351 -0.91 -0.04 -13.51
N HIS A 352 -1.84 -0.86 -13.01
CA HIS A 352 -2.98 -0.42 -12.24
C HIS A 352 -2.56 0.26 -10.93
N GLU A 353 -1.81 -0.44 -10.09
CA GLU A 353 -1.43 0.06 -8.76
C GLU A 353 -0.47 1.27 -8.82
N VAL A 354 0.52 1.26 -9.73
CA VAL A 354 1.38 2.43 -9.95
C VAL A 354 0.59 3.60 -10.57
N GLY A 355 -0.43 3.30 -11.36
CA GLY A 355 -1.38 4.27 -11.90
C GLY A 355 -2.15 5.01 -10.81
N HIS A 356 -2.56 4.30 -9.77
CA HIS A 356 -3.20 4.88 -8.59
C HIS A 356 -2.33 5.92 -7.85
N ILE A 357 -1.02 5.90 -8.00
CA ILE A 357 -0.18 6.97 -7.45
C ILE A 357 -0.51 8.32 -8.09
N TYR A 358 -1.00 8.35 -9.35
CA TYR A 358 -1.54 9.55 -9.99
C TYR A 358 -2.97 9.83 -9.53
N TYR A 359 -3.84 8.83 -9.51
CA TYR A 359 -5.25 8.87 -9.18
C TYR A 359 -5.59 7.71 -8.24
N PRO A 360 -5.80 7.90 -6.94
CA PRO A 360 -6.09 9.17 -6.24
C PRO A 360 -4.94 9.69 -5.36
N MET A 361 -3.75 9.07 -5.34
CA MET A 361 -2.71 9.41 -4.36
C MET A 361 -2.19 10.85 -4.51
N ILE A 362 -2.21 11.42 -5.72
CA ILE A 362 -1.82 12.81 -6.00
C ILE A 362 -3.06 13.67 -6.29
N VAL A 363 -3.89 13.25 -7.26
CA VAL A 363 -5.18 13.92 -7.52
C VAL A 363 -6.21 13.33 -6.56
N ASN A 364 -6.25 13.91 -5.37
CA ASN A 364 -7.05 13.42 -4.25
C ASN A 364 -8.56 13.44 -4.56
N SER A 365 -9.27 12.38 -4.20
CA SER A 365 -10.72 12.27 -4.23
C SER A 365 -11.23 11.62 -2.93
N ASP A 366 -12.52 11.79 -2.63
CA ASP A 366 -13.18 11.04 -1.56
C ASP A 366 -13.54 9.64 -2.09
N GLU A 367 -12.57 8.74 -2.05
CA GLU A 367 -12.63 7.41 -2.63
C GLU A 367 -13.69 6.53 -1.97
N ARG A 368 -13.91 6.68 -0.68
CA ARG A 368 -14.92 5.92 0.04
C ARG A 368 -16.33 6.18 -0.51
N GLN A 369 -16.60 7.43 -0.90
CA GLN A 369 -17.90 7.80 -1.42
C GLN A 369 -17.98 7.70 -2.95
N TRP A 370 -16.88 7.99 -3.65
CA TRP A 370 -16.88 8.17 -5.10
C TRP A 370 -15.79 7.34 -5.79
N THR A 371 -15.84 6.02 -5.63
CA THR A 371 -14.90 5.04 -6.17
C THR A 371 -14.60 5.22 -7.67
N TRP A 372 -15.53 5.78 -8.45
CA TRP A 372 -15.30 6.02 -9.87
C TRP A 372 -14.19 7.06 -10.16
N MET A 373 -13.92 7.99 -9.25
CA MET A 373 -12.83 8.96 -9.39
C MET A 373 -11.46 8.32 -9.13
N ASP A 374 -11.43 7.28 -8.39
CA ASP A 374 -10.30 6.43 -8.09
C ASP A 374 -10.17 5.34 -9.17
N GLU A 375 -10.89 4.27 -9.02
CA GLU A 375 -10.85 3.06 -9.84
C GLU A 375 -11.21 3.32 -11.31
N GLY A 376 -12.22 4.15 -11.57
CA GLY A 376 -12.74 4.36 -12.92
C GLY A 376 -11.77 5.17 -13.79
N LEU A 377 -11.18 6.25 -13.26
CA LEU A 377 -10.19 7.04 -13.97
C LEU A 377 -8.91 6.24 -14.19
N ASN A 378 -8.44 5.56 -13.16
CA ASN A 378 -7.25 4.73 -13.21
C ASN A 378 -7.40 3.59 -14.21
N THR A 379 -8.50 2.82 -14.17
CA THR A 379 -8.80 1.72 -15.10
C THR A 379 -8.80 2.18 -16.56
N PHE A 380 -9.30 3.39 -16.83
CA PHE A 380 -9.30 3.93 -18.19
C PHE A 380 -7.86 4.16 -18.72
N VAL A 381 -7.01 4.79 -17.90
CA VAL A 381 -5.61 5.05 -18.31
C VAL A 381 -4.78 3.76 -18.32
N GLN A 382 -5.06 2.82 -17.38
CA GLN A 382 -4.50 1.48 -17.39
C GLN A 382 -4.73 0.79 -18.75
N TYR A 383 -5.97 0.77 -19.24
CA TYR A 383 -6.28 0.18 -20.55
C TYR A 383 -5.41 0.78 -21.65
N LEU A 384 -5.22 2.10 -21.67
CA LEU A 384 -4.34 2.74 -22.66
C LEU A 384 -2.88 2.30 -22.51
N ALA A 385 -2.41 2.18 -21.27
CA ALA A 385 -1.04 1.74 -20.99
C ALA A 385 -0.82 0.27 -21.39
N GLU A 386 -1.77 -0.61 -21.14
CA GLU A 386 -1.74 -2.00 -21.58
C GLU A 386 -1.67 -2.13 -23.10
N GLN A 387 -2.45 -1.31 -23.84
CA GLN A 387 -2.42 -1.29 -25.31
C GLN A 387 -1.11 -0.68 -25.86
N GLU A 388 -0.48 0.24 -25.15
CA GLU A 388 0.86 0.78 -25.51
C GLU A 388 2.00 -0.20 -25.13
N TRP A 389 1.78 -1.11 -24.17
CA TRP A 389 2.72 -2.19 -23.86
C TRP A 389 2.78 -3.24 -24.97
N ASP A 390 1.63 -3.77 -25.35
CA ASP A 390 1.47 -4.72 -26.47
C ASP A 390 0.08 -4.53 -27.09
N ILE A 391 0.03 -4.26 -28.40
CA ILE A 391 -1.24 -4.09 -29.13
C ILE A 391 -2.17 -5.31 -29.03
N ASN A 392 -1.64 -6.49 -28.73
CA ASN A 392 -2.39 -7.72 -28.51
C ASN A 392 -2.56 -8.06 -27.01
N TYR A 393 -2.34 -7.07 -26.12
CA TYR A 393 -2.53 -7.27 -24.69
C TYR A 393 -4.00 -7.60 -24.39
N ARG A 394 -4.21 -8.64 -23.60
CA ARG A 394 -5.56 -9.04 -23.17
C ARG A 394 -5.86 -8.40 -21.82
N SER A 395 -6.48 -7.21 -21.88
CA SER A 395 -6.89 -6.52 -20.67
C SER A 395 -7.95 -7.32 -19.92
N ASP A 396 -7.76 -7.50 -18.63
CA ASP A 396 -8.76 -8.14 -17.75
C ASP A 396 -10.04 -7.34 -17.63
N ARG A 397 -9.96 -6.02 -17.83
CA ARG A 397 -11.12 -5.11 -17.81
C ARG A 397 -11.91 -5.13 -19.13
N GLY A 398 -11.44 -5.87 -20.12
CA GLY A 398 -12.09 -6.02 -21.40
C GLY A 398 -11.94 -4.80 -22.32
N GLU A 399 -12.48 -4.94 -23.53
CA GLU A 399 -12.50 -3.84 -24.48
C GLU A 399 -13.60 -2.83 -24.13
N PRO A 400 -13.40 -1.51 -24.43
CA PRO A 400 -14.40 -0.46 -24.17
C PRO A 400 -15.80 -0.75 -24.72
N ARG A 401 -15.92 -1.54 -25.81
CA ARG A 401 -17.21 -1.95 -26.36
C ARG A 401 -18.03 -2.80 -25.39
N TRP A 402 -17.40 -3.66 -24.56
CA TRP A 402 -18.10 -4.47 -23.56
C TRP A 402 -18.64 -3.60 -22.42
N MET A 403 -17.91 -2.55 -22.07
CA MET A 403 -18.42 -1.55 -21.12
C MET A 403 -19.69 -0.87 -21.63
N THR A 404 -19.78 -0.61 -22.95
CA THR A 404 -21.00 -0.05 -23.56
C THR A 404 -22.19 -1.00 -23.40
N GLU A 405 -21.99 -2.30 -23.56
CA GLU A 405 -23.04 -3.31 -23.34
C GLU A 405 -23.49 -3.34 -21.87
N PHE A 406 -22.54 -3.33 -20.92
CA PHE A 406 -22.83 -3.25 -19.49
C PHE A 406 -23.60 -1.97 -19.14
N MET A 407 -23.18 -0.81 -19.64
CA MET A 407 -23.84 0.48 -19.41
C MET A 407 -25.28 0.54 -19.96
N SER A 408 -25.63 -0.34 -20.89
CA SER A 408 -26.98 -0.47 -21.41
C SER A 408 -27.83 -1.51 -20.66
N SER A 409 -27.25 -2.19 -19.68
CA SER A 409 -27.90 -3.26 -18.93
C SER A 409 -28.77 -2.73 -17.79
N SER A 410 -29.69 -3.58 -17.30
CA SER A 410 -30.50 -3.29 -16.11
C SER A 410 -29.70 -3.36 -14.78
N TYR A 411 -28.47 -3.82 -14.83
CA TYR A 411 -27.57 -3.93 -13.66
C TYR A 411 -26.70 -2.69 -13.45
N GLN A 412 -26.72 -1.75 -14.41
CA GLN A 412 -25.97 -0.51 -14.29
C GLN A 412 -26.54 0.36 -13.17
N VAL A 413 -25.67 0.88 -12.34
CA VAL A 413 -25.97 1.95 -11.37
C VAL A 413 -25.42 3.28 -11.90
N PRO A 414 -26.04 4.43 -11.57
CA PRO A 414 -25.49 5.74 -11.93
C PRO A 414 -24.09 5.91 -11.39
N ILE A 415 -23.19 6.50 -12.18
CA ILE A 415 -21.78 6.71 -11.82
C ILE A 415 -21.60 7.52 -10.51
N MET A 416 -22.57 8.40 -10.21
CA MET A 416 -22.58 9.21 -8.98
C MET A 416 -23.28 8.51 -7.80
N THR A 417 -23.55 7.20 -7.89
CA THR A 417 -24.03 6.45 -6.74
C THR A 417 -22.90 6.34 -5.72
N ASN A 418 -23.18 6.71 -4.45
CA ASN A 418 -22.25 6.57 -3.36
C ASN A 418 -21.85 5.10 -3.19
N SER A 419 -20.55 4.85 -2.98
CA SER A 419 -19.98 3.49 -2.88
C SER A 419 -20.23 2.83 -1.51
N GLU A 420 -20.59 3.62 -0.49
CA GLU A 420 -20.91 3.16 0.88
C GLU A 420 -22.39 2.84 1.07
#